data_922512b0bb93494721fbc424fdadce30
#
_entry.id   922512b0bb93494721fbc424fdadce30
#
_cell.length_a   1.000
_cell.length_b   1.000
_cell.length_c   1.000
_cell.angle_alpha   90.00
_cell.angle_beta   90.00
_cell.angle_gamma   90.00
#
_symmetry.space_group_name_H-M   'P 1'
#
loop_
_entity.id
_entity.type
_entity.pdbx_description
1 polymer ?
#
loop_
_entity_poly.entity_id
_entity_poly.type
_entity_poly.pdbx_seq_one_letter_code
_entity_poly.pdbx_strand_id
1 'polypeptide(L)'
;ESLQSHHSDAPWYALPYSVRWAPEIIRAYGFINAAANDLKEEDPDLADYLFLRARDLLTDNYEAGDAAWVRGKFRHLNAQIGSYEVYPDSLYGVKSFWSMNVLVRDTEKSNELSEALEGLQAIQDSLPVGAGRTIQQDIPVGVYNILADFGQSRGGNTATILPNDRAHTRKYGRTILLRYNIMTHPELFESKQEAFKAAVKPQFADDLTLDGPFYRTLWHEVGHYLGVDQTASGQDLNEALSPWGSHYEELKADLVSGFTSAHLNKTGVMGDRVYRSVQAASVLRVLQKNQPRTKEQPYQTMQLMQMNYFLEHGFLSFDP
;
A
#
# COMPACT_ATOMS: atom_id res chain seq x y z
N GLU A 1 -28.39 -24.59 -7.60
CA GLU A 1 -28.92 -25.92 -8.06
C GLU A 1 -28.66 -26.14 -9.55
N SER A 2 -29.01 -25.23 -10.46
CA SER A 2 -28.83 -25.44 -11.91
C SER A 2 -27.34 -25.50 -12.33
N LEU A 3 -26.46 -24.70 -11.70
CA LEU A 3 -25.03 -24.76 -11.95
C LEU A 3 -24.39 -26.05 -11.45
N GLN A 4 -24.87 -26.58 -10.33
CA GLN A 4 -24.39 -27.84 -9.77
C GLN A 4 -24.80 -29.01 -10.64
N SER A 5 -25.97 -28.96 -11.29
CA SER A 5 -26.43 -29.99 -12.23
C SER A 5 -25.59 -30.07 -13.52
N HIS A 6 -25.01 -28.92 -13.95
CA HIS A 6 -24.15 -28.86 -15.14
C HIS A 6 -22.65 -29.13 -14.83
N HIS A 7 -22.26 -29.06 -13.56
CA HIS A 7 -20.87 -29.21 -13.10
C HIS A 7 -20.79 -30.21 -11.94
N SER A 8 -21.46 -31.36 -12.07
CA SER A 8 -21.58 -32.40 -11.04
C SER A 8 -20.24 -32.97 -10.55
N ASP A 9 -19.21 -32.90 -11.39
CA ASP A 9 -17.87 -33.42 -11.09
C ASP A 9 -16.97 -32.41 -10.37
N ALA A 10 -17.41 -31.16 -10.25
CA ALA A 10 -16.68 -30.12 -9.52
C ALA A 10 -17.30 -29.90 -8.12
N PRO A 11 -16.57 -30.21 -7.02
CA PRO A 11 -17.08 -30.02 -5.67
C PRO A 11 -17.36 -28.52 -5.35
N TRP A 12 -16.69 -27.60 -6.07
CA TRP A 12 -16.78 -26.17 -5.89
C TRP A 12 -16.78 -25.45 -7.24
N TYR A 13 -17.50 -24.32 -7.33
CA TYR A 13 -17.44 -23.42 -8.46
C TYR A 13 -17.51 -21.97 -7.96
N ALA A 14 -16.79 -21.07 -8.62
CA ALA A 14 -16.81 -19.65 -8.32
C ALA A 14 -17.99 -18.99 -9.04
N LEU A 15 -18.71 -18.13 -8.32
CA LEU A 15 -19.71 -17.24 -8.90
C LEU A 15 -19.17 -15.81 -8.89
N PRO A 16 -19.31 -15.08 -10.01
CA PRO A 16 -19.03 -13.64 -10.02
C PRO A 16 -19.86 -12.90 -8.97
N TYR A 17 -19.29 -11.84 -8.39
CA TYR A 17 -20.01 -11.02 -7.43
C TYR A 17 -21.25 -10.38 -8.04
N SER A 18 -21.19 -9.94 -9.30
CA SER A 18 -22.31 -9.39 -10.06
C SER A 18 -23.51 -10.36 -10.14
N VAL A 19 -23.24 -11.66 -10.16
CA VAL A 19 -24.29 -12.71 -10.19
C VAL A 19 -24.76 -13.03 -8.78
N ARG A 20 -23.83 -13.28 -7.84
CA ARG A 20 -24.17 -13.71 -6.47
C ARG A 20 -24.94 -12.66 -5.69
N TRP A 21 -24.58 -11.38 -5.89
CA TRP A 21 -25.12 -10.24 -5.18
C TRP A 21 -25.85 -9.26 -6.10
N ALA A 22 -26.48 -9.77 -7.17
CA ALA A 22 -27.12 -8.94 -8.20
C ALA A 22 -28.11 -7.90 -7.65
N PRO A 23 -29.04 -8.22 -6.71
CA PRO A 23 -29.95 -7.22 -6.17
C PRO A 23 -29.24 -6.08 -5.45
N GLU A 24 -28.21 -6.38 -4.67
CA GLU A 24 -27.42 -5.42 -3.91
C GLU A 24 -26.57 -4.55 -4.86
N ILE A 25 -25.95 -5.16 -5.85
CA ILE A 25 -25.12 -4.49 -6.86
C ILE A 25 -25.95 -3.55 -7.73
N ILE A 26 -27.17 -3.94 -8.14
CA ILE A 26 -28.08 -3.07 -8.88
C ILE A 26 -28.46 -1.84 -8.04
N ARG A 27 -28.70 -2.02 -6.74
CA ARG A 27 -28.96 -0.88 -5.85
C ARG A 27 -27.72 0.00 -5.68
N ALA A 28 -26.54 -0.58 -5.49
CA ALA A 28 -25.27 0.14 -5.41
C ALA A 28 -24.99 0.93 -6.69
N TYR A 29 -25.23 0.33 -7.86
CA TYR A 29 -25.17 0.99 -9.15
C TYR A 29 -26.02 2.28 -9.18
N GLY A 30 -27.26 2.21 -8.73
CA GLY A 30 -28.15 3.37 -8.64
C GLY A 30 -27.60 4.49 -7.77
N PHE A 31 -27.11 4.16 -6.57
CA PHE A 31 -26.54 5.14 -5.63
C PHE A 31 -25.22 5.75 -6.14
N ILE A 32 -24.33 4.94 -6.70
CA ILE A 32 -23.05 5.42 -7.23
C ILE A 32 -23.29 6.36 -8.43
N ASN A 33 -24.23 6.03 -9.31
CA ASN A 33 -24.57 6.93 -10.42
C ASN A 33 -25.22 8.25 -9.94
N ALA A 34 -26.05 8.21 -8.89
CA ALA A 34 -26.59 9.43 -8.31
C ALA A 34 -25.47 10.32 -7.75
N ALA A 35 -24.55 9.75 -6.96
CA ALA A 35 -23.39 10.48 -6.45
C ALA A 35 -22.51 11.04 -7.58
N ALA A 36 -22.29 10.26 -8.65
CA ALA A 36 -21.54 10.72 -9.82
C ALA A 36 -22.22 11.92 -10.51
N ASN A 37 -23.56 11.91 -10.63
CA ASN A 37 -24.30 13.03 -11.18
C ASN A 37 -24.19 14.29 -10.34
N ASP A 38 -24.21 14.16 -9.01
CA ASP A 38 -24.08 15.28 -8.08
C ASP A 38 -22.67 15.92 -8.16
N LEU A 39 -21.65 15.12 -8.48
CA LEU A 39 -20.25 15.55 -8.56
C LEU A 39 -19.80 16.10 -9.92
N LYS A 40 -20.60 15.96 -10.98
CA LYS A 40 -20.21 16.29 -12.37
C LYS A 40 -19.60 17.66 -12.55
N GLU A 41 -20.16 18.68 -11.91
CA GLU A 41 -19.73 20.07 -12.04
C GLU A 41 -18.55 20.38 -11.10
N GLU A 42 -18.53 19.76 -9.93
CA GLU A 42 -17.54 20.03 -8.91
C GLU A 42 -16.25 19.21 -9.12
N ASP A 43 -16.37 17.91 -9.38
CA ASP A 43 -15.25 17.00 -9.56
C ASP A 43 -15.52 16.02 -10.71
N PRO A 44 -15.37 16.48 -11.98
CA PRO A 44 -15.68 15.67 -13.16
C PRO A 44 -14.87 14.37 -13.23
N ASP A 45 -13.61 14.37 -12.83
CA ASP A 45 -12.76 13.17 -12.85
C ASP A 45 -13.26 12.11 -11.87
N LEU A 46 -13.68 12.52 -10.68
CA LEU A 46 -14.29 11.60 -9.70
C LEU A 46 -15.65 11.11 -10.20
N ALA A 47 -16.44 11.98 -10.80
CA ALA A 47 -17.72 11.60 -11.39
C ALA A 47 -17.56 10.54 -12.50
N ASP A 48 -16.61 10.74 -13.42
CA ASP A 48 -16.30 9.79 -14.49
C ASP A 48 -15.84 8.43 -13.94
N TYR A 49 -14.97 8.45 -12.96
CA TYR A 49 -14.58 7.22 -12.25
C TYR A 49 -15.79 6.50 -11.64
N LEU A 50 -16.66 7.22 -10.93
CA LEU A 50 -17.84 6.62 -10.28
C LEU A 50 -18.81 6.02 -11.31
N PHE A 51 -19.05 6.67 -12.46
CA PHE A 51 -19.86 6.11 -13.54
C PHE A 51 -19.26 4.81 -14.09
N LEU A 52 -17.95 4.79 -14.34
CA LEU A 52 -17.26 3.60 -14.79
C LEU A 52 -17.32 2.50 -13.74
N ARG A 53 -17.06 2.83 -12.48
CA ARG A 53 -17.08 1.87 -11.38
C ARG A 53 -18.47 1.28 -11.13
N ALA A 54 -19.52 2.08 -11.24
CA ALA A 54 -20.89 1.58 -11.18
C ALA A 54 -21.16 0.50 -12.24
N ARG A 55 -20.71 0.74 -13.48
CA ARG A 55 -20.80 -0.24 -14.57
C ARG A 55 -19.95 -1.47 -14.31
N ASP A 56 -18.71 -1.29 -13.82
CA ASP A 56 -17.78 -2.37 -13.55
C ASP A 56 -18.34 -3.37 -12.53
N LEU A 57 -19.08 -2.87 -11.53
CA LEU A 57 -19.76 -3.72 -10.55
C LEU A 57 -20.82 -4.65 -11.17
N LEU A 58 -21.45 -4.23 -12.26
CA LEU A 58 -22.45 -5.05 -13.00
C LEU A 58 -21.79 -6.09 -13.89
N THR A 59 -20.57 -5.85 -14.35
CA THR A 59 -19.90 -6.66 -15.36
C THR A 59 -18.74 -7.49 -14.82
N ASP A 60 -18.31 -7.25 -13.59
CA ASP A 60 -17.05 -7.77 -13.00
C ASP A 60 -15.79 -7.45 -13.85
N ASN A 61 -15.86 -6.45 -14.72
CA ASN A 61 -14.73 -5.95 -15.50
C ASN A 61 -14.33 -4.57 -15.00
N TYR A 62 -13.26 -4.52 -14.23
CA TYR A 62 -12.82 -3.33 -13.48
C TYR A 62 -11.77 -2.48 -14.23
N GLU A 63 -11.28 -2.91 -15.39
CA GLU A 63 -10.15 -2.25 -16.09
C GLU A 63 -10.39 -0.76 -16.34
N ALA A 64 -11.58 -0.40 -16.83
CA ALA A 64 -11.87 0.99 -17.18
C ALA A 64 -12.00 1.90 -15.95
N GLY A 65 -12.67 1.43 -14.91
CA GLY A 65 -12.77 2.16 -13.64
C GLY A 65 -11.41 2.30 -12.95
N ASP A 66 -10.59 1.26 -12.94
CA ASP A 66 -9.24 1.32 -12.38
C ASP A 66 -8.35 2.30 -13.14
N ALA A 67 -8.44 2.33 -14.47
CA ALA A 67 -7.72 3.29 -15.30
C ALA A 67 -8.15 4.75 -15.03
N ALA A 68 -9.45 5.00 -14.89
CA ALA A 68 -9.97 6.32 -14.54
C ALA A 68 -9.54 6.73 -13.13
N TRP A 69 -9.57 5.79 -12.17
CA TRP A 69 -9.15 6.04 -10.80
C TRP A 69 -7.66 6.43 -10.68
N VAL A 70 -6.78 5.75 -11.42
CA VAL A 70 -5.32 6.04 -11.40
C VAL A 70 -5.01 7.38 -12.06
N ARG A 71 -5.72 7.74 -13.14
CA ARG A 71 -5.47 8.95 -13.94
C ARG A 71 -6.21 10.17 -13.44
N GLY A 72 -7.28 9.97 -12.67
CA GLY A 72 -8.16 11.04 -12.20
C GLY A 72 -7.45 11.98 -11.21
N LYS A 73 -7.66 13.27 -11.40
CA LYS A 73 -7.17 14.33 -10.51
C LYS A 73 -8.29 14.74 -9.55
N PHE A 74 -8.65 13.84 -8.66
CA PHE A 74 -9.72 14.07 -7.69
C PHE A 74 -9.38 15.22 -6.75
N ARG A 75 -10.35 16.10 -6.51
CA ARG A 75 -10.14 17.34 -5.74
C ARG A 75 -10.14 17.09 -4.23
N HIS A 76 -11.26 16.65 -3.69
CA HIS A 76 -11.49 16.56 -2.25
C HIS A 76 -11.81 15.15 -1.78
N LEU A 77 -12.54 14.40 -2.58
CA LEU A 77 -12.97 13.05 -2.25
C LEU A 77 -12.22 12.02 -3.08
N ASN A 78 -12.13 10.82 -2.55
CA ASN A 78 -11.71 9.64 -3.28
C ASN A 78 -12.59 8.46 -2.82
N ALA A 79 -12.76 7.49 -3.67
CA ALA A 79 -13.47 6.26 -3.34
C ALA A 79 -12.77 5.06 -3.96
N GLN A 80 -12.62 4.01 -3.17
CA GLN A 80 -12.19 2.70 -3.66
C GLN A 80 -13.37 1.75 -3.50
N ILE A 81 -13.88 1.21 -4.59
CA ILE A 81 -15.07 0.35 -4.58
C ILE A 81 -14.78 -0.85 -5.48
N GLY A 82 -14.86 -2.06 -4.94
CA GLY A 82 -14.69 -3.29 -5.70
C GLY A 82 -13.53 -4.16 -5.23
N SER A 83 -13.00 -4.97 -6.14
CA SER A 83 -11.89 -5.89 -5.90
C SER A 83 -10.59 -5.25 -6.40
N TYR A 84 -9.84 -4.65 -5.52
CA TYR A 84 -8.54 -4.03 -5.82
C TYR A 84 -7.36 -4.93 -5.54
N GLU A 85 -7.54 -5.88 -4.60
CA GLU A 85 -6.49 -6.75 -4.14
C GLU A 85 -6.49 -8.05 -4.94
N VAL A 86 -5.31 -8.49 -5.34
CA VAL A 86 -5.13 -9.76 -6.07
C VAL A 86 -5.05 -10.98 -5.14
N TYR A 87 -5.12 -10.77 -3.83
CA TYR A 87 -5.03 -11.86 -2.86
C TYR A 87 -6.31 -12.67 -2.80
N PRO A 88 -6.25 -13.99 -2.99
CA PRO A 88 -7.40 -14.86 -2.78
C PRO A 88 -7.65 -15.08 -1.27
N ASP A 89 -8.84 -15.57 -0.95
CA ASP A 89 -9.15 -16.02 0.41
C ASP A 89 -8.24 -17.16 0.85
N SER A 90 -7.98 -17.23 2.16
CA SER A 90 -7.09 -18.25 2.74
C SER A 90 -7.73 -19.63 2.90
N LEU A 91 -9.03 -19.78 2.61
CA LEU A 91 -9.75 -21.04 2.81
C LEU A 91 -9.71 -21.91 1.55
N TYR A 92 -10.11 -21.36 0.41
CA TYR A 92 -10.17 -22.08 -0.87
C TYR A 92 -9.36 -21.45 -1.99
N GLY A 93 -8.80 -20.25 -1.78
CA GLY A 93 -8.01 -19.55 -2.80
C GLY A 93 -8.80 -19.11 -4.03
N VAL A 94 -10.09 -18.86 -3.91
CA VAL A 94 -10.99 -18.54 -5.04
C VAL A 94 -11.73 -17.23 -4.91
N LYS A 95 -11.77 -16.64 -3.72
CA LYS A 95 -12.57 -15.44 -3.43
C LYS A 95 -11.67 -14.22 -3.36
N SER A 96 -11.86 -13.29 -4.29
CA SER A 96 -11.17 -12.00 -4.24
C SER A 96 -11.66 -11.14 -3.07
N PHE A 97 -10.78 -10.31 -2.50
CA PHE A 97 -11.16 -9.31 -1.53
C PHE A 97 -12.01 -8.22 -2.18
N TRP A 98 -13.15 -7.94 -1.59
CA TRP A 98 -14.07 -6.89 -2.02
C TRP A 98 -14.29 -5.89 -0.89
N SER A 99 -14.08 -4.61 -1.18
CA SER A 99 -14.18 -3.55 -0.18
C SER A 99 -14.68 -2.24 -0.79
N MET A 100 -15.10 -1.35 0.11
CA MET A 100 -15.47 0.02 -0.22
C MET A 100 -14.88 0.96 0.81
N ASN A 101 -14.12 1.95 0.37
CA ASN A 101 -13.66 3.05 1.18
C ASN A 101 -14.10 4.38 0.58
N VAL A 102 -14.47 5.32 1.45
CA VAL A 102 -14.67 6.73 1.09
C VAL A 102 -13.67 7.55 1.88
N LEU A 103 -12.94 8.39 1.19
CA LEU A 103 -11.79 9.12 1.72
C LEU A 103 -11.93 10.62 1.42
N VAL A 104 -11.48 11.45 2.36
CA VAL A 104 -11.29 12.90 2.15
C VAL A 104 -9.82 13.20 2.04
N ARG A 105 -9.44 13.95 1.01
CA ARG A 105 -8.06 14.37 0.77
C ARG A 105 -7.61 15.36 1.84
N ASP A 106 -6.50 15.08 2.47
CA ASP A 106 -5.74 16.06 3.23
C ASP A 106 -4.85 16.81 2.24
N THR A 107 -5.31 17.99 1.84
CA THR A 107 -4.65 18.77 0.78
C THR A 107 -3.28 19.30 1.22
N GLU A 108 -3.17 19.74 2.48
CA GLU A 108 -1.92 20.26 3.03
C GLU A 108 -0.85 19.18 3.05
N LYS A 109 -1.13 18.04 3.67
CA LYS A 109 -0.20 16.90 3.72
C LYS A 109 0.09 16.29 2.36
N SER A 110 -0.88 16.29 1.44
CA SER A 110 -0.66 15.79 0.08
C SER A 110 0.28 16.69 -0.70
N ASN A 111 0.21 18.03 -0.50
CA ASN A 111 1.11 18.98 -1.14
C ASN A 111 2.52 18.90 -0.54
N GLU A 112 2.66 18.88 0.79
CA GLU A 112 3.95 18.67 1.47
C GLU A 112 4.64 17.40 0.95
N LEU A 113 3.88 16.33 0.79
CA LEU A 113 4.39 15.09 0.26
C LEU A 113 4.82 15.21 -1.21
N SER A 114 4.04 15.86 -2.04
CA SER A 114 4.39 16.07 -3.45
C SER A 114 5.71 16.83 -3.59
N GLU A 115 5.91 17.89 -2.78
CA GLU A 115 7.17 18.63 -2.73
C GLU A 115 8.35 17.74 -2.29
N ALA A 116 8.16 16.90 -1.27
CA ALA A 116 9.19 15.97 -0.82
C ALA A 116 9.57 14.92 -1.90
N LEU A 117 8.63 14.59 -2.79
CA LEU A 117 8.86 13.65 -3.88
C LEU A 117 9.58 14.26 -5.09
N GLU A 118 9.68 15.58 -5.21
CA GLU A 118 10.44 16.23 -6.30
C GLU A 118 11.94 15.84 -6.30
N GLY A 119 12.49 15.48 -5.15
CA GLY A 119 13.87 15.03 -4.98
C GLY A 119 14.13 13.54 -5.23
N LEU A 120 13.15 12.76 -5.68
CA LEU A 120 13.27 11.29 -5.76
C LEU A 120 14.42 10.81 -6.67
N GLN A 121 14.72 11.51 -7.77
CA GLN A 121 15.84 11.13 -8.64
C GLN A 121 17.19 11.24 -7.89
N ALA A 122 17.37 12.27 -7.08
CA ALA A 122 18.57 12.41 -6.27
C ALA A 122 18.69 11.30 -5.21
N ILE A 123 17.57 10.89 -4.63
CA ILE A 123 17.53 9.72 -3.72
C ILE A 123 17.90 8.45 -4.48
N GLN A 124 17.31 8.21 -5.66
CA GLN A 124 17.65 7.08 -6.53
C GLN A 124 19.13 7.02 -6.86
N ASP A 125 19.72 8.14 -7.26
CA ASP A 125 21.13 8.23 -7.63
C ASP A 125 22.07 8.06 -6.42
N SER A 126 21.59 8.31 -5.21
CA SER A 126 22.33 8.11 -3.96
C SER A 126 22.25 6.69 -3.41
N LEU A 127 21.37 5.83 -3.95
CA LEU A 127 21.27 4.43 -3.53
C LEU A 127 22.53 3.65 -3.90
N PRO A 128 22.93 2.66 -3.10
CA PRO A 128 24.10 1.82 -3.40
C PRO A 128 23.91 0.94 -4.64
N VAL A 129 22.67 0.81 -5.13
CA VAL A 129 22.30 0.05 -6.33
C VAL A 129 21.35 0.86 -7.19
N GLY A 130 21.46 0.70 -8.52
CA GLY A 130 20.55 1.36 -9.46
C GLY A 130 20.88 2.82 -9.76
N ALA A 131 22.06 3.31 -9.43
CA ALA A 131 22.53 4.64 -9.81
C ALA A 131 22.45 4.81 -11.34
N GLY A 132 21.99 6.00 -11.77
CA GLY A 132 21.81 6.31 -13.21
C GLY A 132 20.51 5.77 -13.83
N ARG A 133 19.67 5.06 -13.07
CA ARG A 133 18.33 4.67 -13.51
C ARG A 133 17.40 5.89 -13.44
N THR A 134 16.77 6.22 -14.55
CA THR A 134 15.71 7.22 -14.57
C THR A 134 14.44 6.64 -13.96
N ILE A 135 13.92 7.27 -12.92
CA ILE A 135 12.65 6.90 -12.29
C ILE A 135 11.50 7.74 -12.82
N GLN A 136 10.29 7.23 -12.66
CA GLN A 136 9.09 8.02 -12.88
C GLN A 136 9.02 9.15 -11.85
N GLN A 137 9.02 10.39 -12.31
CA GLN A 137 9.01 11.56 -11.40
C GLN A 137 7.63 11.88 -10.86
N ASP A 138 6.59 11.65 -11.66
CA ASP A 138 5.21 11.93 -11.27
C ASP A 138 4.59 10.66 -10.66
N ILE A 139 4.94 10.35 -9.43
CA ILE A 139 4.28 9.28 -8.68
C ILE A 139 2.99 9.85 -8.10
N PRO A 140 1.81 9.39 -8.54
CA PRO A 140 0.57 9.82 -7.94
C PRO A 140 0.50 9.35 -6.48
N VAL A 141 0.48 10.31 -5.57
CA VAL A 141 0.39 10.03 -4.14
C VAL A 141 -0.61 10.99 -3.51
N GLY A 142 -1.38 10.48 -2.55
CA GLY A 142 -2.29 11.31 -1.79
C GLY A 142 -2.37 10.86 -0.34
N VAL A 143 -2.50 11.84 0.55
CA VAL A 143 -2.80 11.65 1.96
C VAL A 143 -4.29 11.87 2.15
N TYR A 144 -4.94 10.93 2.80
CA TYR A 144 -6.39 10.93 2.97
C TYR A 144 -6.79 10.57 4.40
N ASN A 145 -7.93 11.09 4.80
CA ASN A 145 -8.66 10.64 5.98
C ASN A 145 -9.83 9.74 5.54
N ILE A 146 -9.89 8.54 6.07
CA ILE A 146 -11.02 7.63 5.85
C ILE A 146 -12.26 8.18 6.55
N LEU A 147 -13.36 8.29 5.80
CA LEU A 147 -14.70 8.57 6.32
C LEU A 147 -15.52 7.30 6.52
N ALA A 148 -15.39 6.35 5.61
CA ALA A 148 -16.12 5.09 5.64
C ALA A 148 -15.24 3.97 5.10
N ASP A 149 -15.26 2.82 5.78
CA ASP A 149 -14.45 1.65 5.45
C ASP A 149 -15.29 0.38 5.65
N PHE A 150 -15.56 -0.33 4.56
CA PHE A 150 -16.40 -1.51 4.53
C PHE A 150 -15.73 -2.67 3.79
N GLY A 151 -16.12 -3.88 4.14
CA GLY A 151 -15.68 -5.10 3.47
C GLY A 151 -14.42 -5.70 4.09
N GLN A 152 -13.68 -6.45 3.29
CA GLN A 152 -12.59 -7.29 3.77
C GLN A 152 -11.33 -6.52 4.15
N SER A 153 -11.13 -5.33 3.60
CA SER A 153 -10.02 -4.45 3.96
C SER A 153 -10.26 -3.58 5.20
N ARG A 154 -11.46 -3.68 5.79
CA ARG A 154 -11.86 -2.85 6.93
C ARG A 154 -10.83 -2.89 8.06
N GLY A 155 -10.30 -1.70 8.41
CA GLY A 155 -9.33 -1.52 9.49
C GLY A 155 -7.95 -2.13 9.24
N GLY A 156 -7.72 -2.77 8.09
CA GLY A 156 -6.48 -3.46 7.77
C GLY A 156 -5.47 -2.64 6.97
N ASN A 157 -5.96 -1.75 6.12
CA ASN A 157 -5.12 -1.01 5.19
C ASN A 157 -4.73 0.35 5.73
N THR A 158 -3.44 0.59 5.92
CA THR A 158 -2.88 1.89 6.33
C THR A 158 -2.38 2.68 5.14
N ALA A 159 -1.72 2.00 4.21
CA ALA A 159 -1.28 2.54 2.93
C ALA A 159 -1.50 1.48 1.86
N THR A 160 -1.67 1.91 0.62
CA THR A 160 -1.83 1.01 -0.53
C THR A 160 -1.23 1.61 -1.77
N ILE A 161 -0.59 0.75 -2.59
CA ILE A 161 -0.23 1.05 -3.97
C ILE A 161 -1.15 0.22 -4.86
N LEU A 162 -2.02 0.88 -5.60
CA LEU A 162 -3.05 0.22 -6.39
C LEU A 162 -3.20 0.83 -7.78
N PRO A 163 -3.70 0.08 -8.74
CA PRO A 163 -3.91 -1.36 -8.72
C PRO A 163 -2.60 -2.14 -8.63
N ASN A 164 -2.61 -3.32 -8.00
CA ASN A 164 -1.44 -4.19 -7.93
C ASN A 164 -1.39 -5.27 -9.03
N ASP A 165 -2.30 -5.24 -9.99
CA ASP A 165 -2.19 -5.98 -11.24
C ASP A 165 -1.08 -5.40 -12.12
N ARG A 166 -0.11 -6.23 -12.51
CA ARG A 166 1.09 -5.80 -13.24
C ARG A 166 0.80 -5.34 -14.67
N ALA A 167 -0.09 -6.01 -15.37
CA ALA A 167 -0.44 -5.65 -16.74
C ALA A 167 -1.15 -4.30 -16.76
N HIS A 168 -2.05 -4.09 -15.81
CA HIS A 168 -2.74 -2.82 -15.60
C HIS A 168 -1.76 -1.70 -15.22
N THR A 169 -0.84 -1.97 -14.28
CA THR A 169 0.17 -1.00 -13.82
C THR A 169 1.09 -0.55 -14.96
N ARG A 170 1.52 -1.46 -15.83
CA ARG A 170 2.33 -1.09 -17.02
C ARG A 170 1.59 -0.19 -18.00
N LYS A 171 0.27 -0.33 -18.11
CA LYS A 171 -0.56 0.39 -19.08
C LYS A 171 -1.06 1.73 -18.56
N TYR A 172 -1.43 1.80 -17.30
CA TYR A 172 -2.15 2.94 -16.72
C TYR A 172 -1.42 3.60 -15.55
N GLY A 173 -0.43 2.94 -14.97
CA GLY A 173 0.23 3.36 -13.75
C GLY A 173 -0.46 2.83 -12.50
N ARG A 174 -0.05 3.35 -11.37
CA ARG A 174 -0.59 3.05 -10.05
C ARG A 174 -0.49 4.30 -9.18
N THR A 175 -1.28 4.36 -8.11
CA THR A 175 -1.27 5.48 -7.16
C THR A 175 -1.06 4.99 -5.74
N ILE A 176 -0.42 5.83 -4.92
CA ILE A 176 -0.23 5.60 -3.50
C ILE A 176 -1.31 6.36 -2.73
N LEU A 177 -2.03 5.66 -1.87
CA LEU A 177 -2.93 6.26 -0.89
C LEU A 177 -2.44 5.97 0.52
N LEU A 178 -2.30 7.03 1.31
CA LEU A 178 -1.96 6.98 2.73
C LEU A 178 -3.20 7.36 3.54
N ARG A 179 -3.62 6.50 4.47
CA ARG A 179 -4.79 6.71 5.32
C ARG A 179 -4.34 7.30 6.65
N TYR A 180 -4.20 8.62 6.69
CA TYR A 180 -3.54 9.34 7.77
C TYR A 180 -4.23 9.11 9.13
N ASN A 181 -5.54 9.27 9.21
CA ASN A 181 -6.28 9.09 10.47
C ASN A 181 -6.26 7.65 11.01
N ILE A 182 -5.99 6.65 10.18
CA ILE A 182 -5.76 5.28 10.64
C ILE A 182 -4.31 5.12 11.14
N MET A 183 -3.36 5.65 10.37
CA MET A 183 -1.94 5.53 10.69
C MET A 183 -1.55 6.26 11.97
N THR A 184 -2.24 7.37 12.24
CA THR A 184 -2.02 8.24 13.40
C THR A 184 -3.12 8.16 14.46
N HIS A 185 -3.90 7.07 14.46
CA HIS A 185 -4.94 6.89 15.46
C HIS A 185 -4.32 6.76 16.87
N PRO A 186 -4.72 7.60 17.84
CA PRO A 186 -4.05 7.65 19.16
C PRO A 186 -3.97 6.30 19.87
N GLU A 187 -5.05 5.55 19.94
CA GLU A 187 -5.08 4.25 20.64
C GLU A 187 -4.17 3.22 19.95
N LEU A 188 -4.12 3.22 18.60
CA LEU A 188 -3.22 2.32 17.86
C LEU A 188 -1.76 2.72 18.04
N PHE A 189 -1.49 4.01 18.17
CA PHE A 189 -0.15 4.51 18.41
C PHE A 189 0.31 4.22 19.86
N GLU A 190 -0.56 4.41 20.84
CA GLU A 190 -0.27 4.11 22.26
C GLU A 190 0.19 2.66 22.43
N SER A 191 -0.55 1.71 21.85
CA SER A 191 -0.15 0.29 21.88
C SER A 191 1.21 0.03 21.24
N LYS A 192 1.54 0.72 20.13
CA LYS A 192 2.87 0.64 19.50
C LYS A 192 3.96 1.23 20.38
N GLN A 193 3.68 2.37 21.02
CA GLN A 193 4.60 3.06 21.89
C GLN A 193 4.91 2.24 23.15
N GLU A 194 3.90 1.64 23.76
CA GLU A 194 4.08 0.73 24.90
C GLU A 194 4.93 -0.49 24.53
N ALA A 195 4.64 -1.12 23.38
CA ALA A 195 5.44 -2.24 22.90
C ALA A 195 6.90 -1.84 22.63
N PHE A 196 7.12 -0.65 22.06
CA PHE A 196 8.46 -0.14 21.81
C PHE A 196 9.22 0.12 23.12
N LYS A 197 8.60 0.84 24.07
CA LYS A 197 9.19 1.12 25.39
C LYS A 197 9.56 -0.15 26.16
N ALA A 198 8.76 -1.19 26.03
CA ALA A 198 9.04 -2.49 26.67
C ALA A 198 10.21 -3.25 26.02
N ALA A 199 10.53 -2.95 24.76
CA ALA A 199 11.53 -3.68 23.98
C ALA A 199 12.90 -3.00 23.91
N VAL A 200 13.00 -1.70 24.24
CA VAL A 200 14.22 -0.92 24.09
C VAL A 200 14.75 -0.40 25.40
N LYS A 201 16.04 -0.03 25.42
CA LYS A 201 16.63 0.64 26.59
C LYS A 201 15.92 1.96 26.90
N PRO A 202 15.82 2.38 28.17
CA PRO A 202 15.11 3.59 28.59
C PRO A 202 15.50 4.87 27.82
N GLN A 203 16.77 4.97 27.44
CA GLN A 203 17.28 6.14 26.68
C GLN A 203 16.70 6.29 25.29
N PHE A 204 16.12 5.24 24.70
CA PHE A 204 15.47 5.24 23.38
C PHE A 204 13.94 5.25 23.46
N ALA A 205 13.39 5.14 24.67
CA ALA A 205 11.95 4.92 24.88
C ALA A 205 11.06 6.00 24.26
N ASP A 206 11.54 7.23 24.18
CA ASP A 206 10.82 8.38 23.64
C ASP A 206 11.16 8.69 22.16
N ASP A 207 11.98 7.86 21.52
CA ASP A 207 12.30 8.06 20.09
C ASP A 207 11.13 7.75 19.16
N LEU A 208 10.22 6.84 19.55
CA LEU A 208 9.04 6.55 18.78
C LEU A 208 7.97 7.62 19.00
N THR A 209 7.73 8.44 17.98
CA THR A 209 6.65 9.45 17.92
C THR A 209 5.60 9.07 16.89
N LEU A 210 4.48 9.78 16.88
CA LEU A 210 3.36 9.53 15.95
C LEU A 210 3.78 9.58 14.47
N ASP A 211 4.75 10.43 14.15
CA ASP A 211 5.23 10.63 12.77
C ASP A 211 6.06 9.44 12.25
N GLY A 212 6.74 8.71 13.14
CA GLY A 212 7.65 7.63 12.74
C GLY A 212 6.98 6.54 11.91
N PRO A 213 5.90 5.91 12.40
CA PRO A 213 5.17 4.90 11.63
C PRO A 213 4.60 5.43 10.31
N PHE A 214 4.17 6.71 10.27
CA PHE A 214 3.67 7.35 9.07
C PHE A 214 4.77 7.49 8.01
N TYR A 215 5.86 8.17 8.31
CA TYR A 215 6.95 8.39 7.35
C TYR A 215 7.67 7.09 6.98
N ARG A 216 7.81 6.14 7.93
CA ARG A 216 8.33 4.82 7.59
C ARG A 216 7.49 4.14 6.52
N THR A 217 6.17 4.14 6.68
CA THR A 217 5.26 3.51 5.71
C THR A 217 5.27 4.27 4.38
N LEU A 218 5.23 5.58 4.43
CA LEU A 218 5.35 6.42 3.23
C LEU A 218 6.58 6.05 2.40
N TRP A 219 7.75 6.07 3.02
CA TRP A 219 9.00 5.79 2.31
C TRP A 219 9.14 4.32 1.91
N HIS A 220 8.45 3.41 2.59
CA HIS A 220 8.32 2.03 2.11
C HIS A 220 7.53 1.97 0.79
N GLU A 221 6.38 2.62 0.71
CA GLU A 221 5.58 2.67 -0.52
C GLU A 221 6.34 3.36 -1.67
N VAL A 222 7.05 4.44 -1.39
CA VAL A 222 7.94 5.08 -2.36
C VAL A 222 9.10 4.16 -2.74
N GLY A 223 9.60 3.36 -1.81
CA GLY A 223 10.66 2.38 -2.04
C GLY A 223 10.35 1.36 -3.12
N HIS A 224 9.08 1.09 -3.39
CA HIS A 224 8.67 0.25 -4.53
C HIS A 224 8.95 0.86 -5.90
N TYR A 225 9.13 2.18 -5.98
CA TYR A 225 9.50 2.88 -7.22
C TYR A 225 11.00 3.06 -7.37
N LEU A 226 11.76 2.94 -6.29
CA LEU A 226 13.19 3.17 -6.23
C LEU A 226 13.98 1.85 -6.29
N GLY A 227 15.30 1.99 -6.48
CA GLY A 227 16.22 0.85 -6.61
C GLY A 227 16.18 0.23 -8.00
N VAL A 228 16.43 -1.07 -8.09
CA VAL A 228 16.39 -1.84 -9.33
C VAL A 228 15.13 -2.70 -9.39
N ASP A 229 14.57 -2.85 -10.59
CA ASP A 229 13.40 -3.67 -10.88
C ASP A 229 13.64 -4.71 -11.97
N GLN A 230 14.84 -4.67 -12.60
CA GLN A 230 15.24 -5.59 -13.66
C GLN A 230 16.65 -6.13 -13.41
N THR A 231 16.89 -7.33 -13.90
CA THR A 231 18.23 -7.92 -14.00
C THR A 231 19.08 -7.17 -15.04
N ALA A 232 20.36 -7.44 -15.06
CA ALA A 232 21.26 -6.91 -16.11
C ALA A 232 20.85 -7.34 -17.54
N SER A 233 20.09 -8.43 -17.68
CA SER A 233 19.52 -8.90 -18.95
C SER A 233 18.15 -8.32 -19.28
N GLY A 234 17.61 -7.43 -18.45
CA GLY A 234 16.31 -6.79 -18.66
C GLY A 234 15.08 -7.62 -18.23
N GLN A 235 15.30 -8.75 -17.55
CA GLN A 235 14.20 -9.54 -16.99
C GLN A 235 13.68 -8.87 -15.72
N ASP A 236 12.35 -8.88 -15.50
CA ASP A 236 11.73 -8.45 -14.26
C ASP A 236 12.30 -9.21 -13.05
N LEU A 237 12.71 -8.49 -11.99
CA LEU A 237 13.35 -9.09 -10.82
C LEU A 237 12.42 -10.04 -10.05
N ASN A 238 11.14 -9.72 -9.97
CA ASN A 238 10.18 -10.61 -9.29
C ASN A 238 10.03 -11.95 -10.03
N GLU A 239 10.06 -11.91 -11.37
CA GLU A 239 10.04 -13.12 -12.18
C GLU A 239 11.36 -13.92 -12.05
N ALA A 240 12.49 -13.21 -12.14
CA ALA A 240 13.82 -13.81 -12.02
C ALA A 240 14.05 -14.46 -10.65
N LEU A 241 13.47 -13.91 -9.60
CA LEU A 241 13.60 -14.38 -8.21
C LEU A 241 12.42 -15.28 -7.77
N SER A 242 11.56 -15.71 -8.72
CA SER A 242 10.43 -16.60 -8.41
C SER A 242 10.91 -17.89 -7.74
N PRO A 243 10.21 -18.39 -6.71
CA PRO A 243 8.92 -17.93 -6.16
C PRO A 243 9.07 -16.86 -5.04
N TRP A 244 10.25 -16.31 -4.80
CA TRP A 244 10.56 -15.43 -3.68
C TRP A 244 10.58 -13.93 -4.05
N GLY A 245 10.24 -13.59 -5.29
CA GLY A 245 10.31 -12.21 -5.80
C GLY A 245 9.59 -11.20 -4.91
N SER A 246 8.37 -11.50 -4.45
CA SER A 246 7.62 -10.62 -3.55
C SER A 246 8.33 -10.38 -2.20
N HIS A 247 9.04 -11.39 -1.67
CA HIS A 247 9.79 -11.23 -0.40
C HIS A 247 10.94 -10.24 -0.57
N TYR A 248 11.65 -10.32 -1.68
CA TYR A 248 12.77 -9.42 -1.98
C TYR A 248 12.27 -8.02 -2.34
N GLU A 249 11.14 -7.89 -3.02
CA GLU A 249 10.54 -6.59 -3.34
C GLU A 249 10.12 -5.85 -2.06
N GLU A 250 9.46 -6.51 -1.13
CA GLU A 250 9.08 -5.94 0.15
C GLU A 250 10.29 -5.61 1.02
N LEU A 251 11.32 -6.50 1.02
CA LEU A 251 12.58 -6.24 1.71
C LEU A 251 13.30 -5.03 1.12
N LYS A 252 13.36 -4.92 -0.21
CA LYS A 252 13.92 -3.75 -0.90
C LYS A 252 13.19 -2.47 -0.48
N ALA A 253 11.86 -2.46 -0.49
CA ALA A 253 11.06 -1.30 -0.11
C ALA A 253 11.37 -0.84 1.33
N ASP A 254 11.47 -1.77 2.28
CA ASP A 254 11.85 -1.45 3.67
C ASP A 254 13.27 -0.90 3.80
N LEU A 255 14.25 -1.49 3.11
CA LEU A 255 15.64 -1.02 3.16
C LEU A 255 15.79 0.34 2.50
N VAL A 256 15.12 0.57 1.36
CA VAL A 256 15.09 1.87 0.69
C VAL A 256 14.43 2.93 1.57
N SER A 257 13.38 2.59 2.31
CA SER A 257 12.76 3.49 3.31
C SER A 257 13.78 3.97 4.35
N GLY A 258 14.55 3.04 4.93
CA GLY A 258 15.60 3.37 5.88
C GLY A 258 16.69 4.25 5.30
N PHE A 259 17.15 3.93 4.07
CA PHE A 259 18.14 4.70 3.36
C PHE A 259 17.65 6.11 2.99
N THR A 260 16.42 6.22 2.49
CA THR A 260 15.79 7.49 2.13
C THR A 260 15.67 8.41 3.34
N SER A 261 15.21 7.90 4.48
CA SER A 261 15.10 8.70 5.70
C SER A 261 16.45 9.21 6.20
N ALA A 262 17.51 8.39 6.07
CA ALA A 262 18.88 8.81 6.39
C ALA A 262 19.40 9.87 5.43
N HIS A 263 19.14 9.74 4.12
CA HIS A 263 19.48 10.74 3.11
C HIS A 263 18.78 12.08 3.36
N LEU A 264 17.48 12.05 3.60
CA LEU A 264 16.69 13.26 3.89
C LEU A 264 17.11 13.96 5.19
N ASN A 265 17.48 13.18 6.21
CA ASN A 265 18.05 13.76 7.43
C ASN A 265 19.40 14.40 7.16
N LYS A 266 20.29 13.73 6.45
CA LYS A 266 21.61 14.28 6.10
C LYS A 266 21.54 15.54 5.25
N THR A 267 20.54 15.68 4.41
CA THR A 267 20.31 16.87 3.56
C THR A 267 19.50 17.97 4.25
N GLY A 268 19.06 17.75 5.49
CA GLY A 268 18.31 18.73 6.29
C GLY A 268 16.81 18.82 5.96
N VAL A 269 16.31 17.96 5.04
CA VAL A 269 14.89 17.91 4.68
C VAL A 269 14.07 17.24 5.80
N MET A 270 14.63 16.20 6.45
CA MET A 270 14.02 15.53 7.59
C MET A 270 14.77 15.88 8.87
N GLY A 271 14.07 16.44 9.86
CA GLY A 271 14.66 16.76 11.16
C GLY A 271 15.03 15.52 11.97
N ASP A 272 16.03 15.65 12.85
CA ASP A 272 16.58 14.54 13.65
C ASP A 272 15.54 13.77 14.47
N ARG A 273 14.54 14.48 15.02
CA ARG A 273 13.48 13.83 15.82
C ARG A 273 12.62 12.90 14.96
N VAL A 274 12.23 13.35 13.77
CA VAL A 274 11.44 12.54 12.83
C VAL A 274 12.27 11.37 12.33
N TYR A 275 13.52 11.62 11.97
CA TYR A 275 14.44 10.56 11.54
C TYR A 275 14.60 9.46 12.60
N ARG A 276 14.89 9.82 13.87
CA ARG A 276 14.96 8.83 14.95
C ARG A 276 13.66 8.06 15.11
N SER A 277 12.53 8.75 14.98
CA SER A 277 11.22 8.10 15.08
C SER A 277 10.97 7.11 13.94
N VAL A 278 11.41 7.40 12.71
CA VAL A 278 11.35 6.45 11.58
C VAL A 278 12.21 5.22 11.86
N GLN A 279 13.42 5.40 12.39
CA GLN A 279 14.28 4.28 12.78
C GLN A 279 13.66 3.45 13.92
N ALA A 280 13.10 4.09 14.94
CA ALA A 280 12.37 3.43 16.02
C ALA A 280 11.19 2.60 15.51
N ALA A 281 10.41 3.14 14.59
CA ALA A 281 9.30 2.43 13.95
C ALA A 281 9.78 1.22 13.12
N SER A 282 10.93 1.32 12.46
CA SER A 282 11.54 0.21 11.70
C SER A 282 12.02 -0.90 12.63
N VAL A 283 12.69 -0.54 13.73
CA VAL A 283 13.11 -1.51 14.76
C VAL A 283 11.89 -2.22 15.39
N LEU A 284 10.86 -1.45 15.77
CA LEU A 284 9.64 -2.04 16.34
C LEU A 284 9.00 -3.05 15.37
N ARG A 285 8.93 -2.73 14.09
CA ARG A 285 8.36 -3.63 13.08
C ARG A 285 9.17 -4.93 12.96
N VAL A 286 10.49 -4.85 12.93
CA VAL A 286 11.37 -6.02 12.90
C VAL A 286 11.16 -6.89 14.13
N LEU A 287 11.01 -6.30 15.31
CA LEU A 287 10.78 -7.05 16.56
C LEU A 287 9.39 -7.70 16.63
N GLN A 288 8.38 -7.06 16.07
CA GLN A 288 6.99 -7.55 16.14
C GLN A 288 6.61 -8.56 15.04
N LYS A 289 7.26 -8.53 13.90
CA LYS A 289 6.82 -9.22 12.67
C LYS A 289 7.89 -10.16 12.10
N ASN A 290 8.63 -10.87 12.97
CA ASN A 290 9.80 -11.66 12.60
C ASN A 290 9.59 -13.19 12.59
N GLN A 291 8.36 -13.67 12.53
CA GLN A 291 8.08 -15.10 12.44
C GLN A 291 7.94 -15.51 10.97
N PRO A 292 8.67 -16.57 10.53
CA PRO A 292 8.56 -17.02 9.15
C PRO A 292 7.14 -17.50 8.85
N ARG A 293 6.66 -17.14 7.68
CA ARG A 293 5.38 -17.59 7.15
C ARG A 293 5.53 -18.13 5.73
N THR A 294 4.44 -18.64 5.19
CA THR A 294 4.38 -19.22 3.86
C THR A 294 4.67 -18.21 2.75
N LYS A 295 4.82 -18.70 1.52
CA LYS A 295 5.11 -17.90 0.33
C LYS A 295 4.10 -16.77 0.07
N GLU A 296 2.87 -16.94 0.53
CA GLU A 296 1.77 -16.00 0.33
C GLU A 296 1.84 -14.79 1.27
N GLN A 297 2.75 -14.81 2.27
CA GLN A 297 2.86 -13.74 3.26
C GLN A 297 4.32 -13.29 3.41
N PRO A 298 4.83 -12.42 2.53
CA PRO A 298 6.24 -12.03 2.50
C PRO A 298 6.69 -11.25 3.74
N TYR A 299 5.80 -10.46 4.33
CA TYR A 299 6.15 -9.45 5.33
C TYR A 299 6.87 -9.99 6.57
N GLN A 300 6.45 -11.13 7.08
CA GLN A 300 7.07 -11.69 8.30
C GLN A 300 8.42 -12.33 8.00
N THR A 301 8.55 -12.99 6.86
CA THR A 301 9.81 -13.62 6.45
C THR A 301 10.87 -12.56 6.17
N MET A 302 10.53 -11.48 5.47
CA MET A 302 11.47 -10.41 5.20
C MET A 302 11.93 -9.67 6.47
N GLN A 303 11.06 -9.52 7.47
CA GLN A 303 11.43 -8.94 8.76
C GLN A 303 12.40 -9.84 9.52
N LEU A 304 12.22 -11.16 9.46
CA LEU A 304 13.19 -12.10 10.02
C LEU A 304 14.56 -12.00 9.32
N MET A 305 14.59 -11.83 8.00
CA MET A 305 15.84 -11.62 7.26
C MET A 305 16.56 -10.34 7.73
N GLN A 306 15.83 -9.23 7.89
CA GLN A 306 16.38 -7.98 8.43
C GLN A 306 16.90 -8.17 9.86
N MET A 307 16.11 -8.82 10.72
CA MET A 307 16.51 -9.06 12.13
C MET A 307 17.81 -9.85 12.21
N ASN A 308 17.93 -10.95 11.46
CA ASN A 308 19.14 -11.77 11.46
C ASN A 308 20.34 -10.95 10.99
N TYR A 309 20.19 -10.21 9.89
CA TYR A 309 21.26 -9.35 9.38
C TYR A 309 21.70 -8.29 10.39
N PHE A 310 20.74 -7.64 11.07
CA PHE A 310 21.05 -6.61 12.06
C PHE A 310 21.76 -7.18 13.30
N LEU A 311 21.41 -8.39 13.73
CA LEU A 311 22.11 -9.07 14.83
C LEU A 311 23.50 -9.51 14.43
N GLU A 312 23.67 -10.13 13.26
CA GLU A 312 24.96 -10.62 12.76
C GLU A 312 25.98 -9.50 12.56
N HIS A 313 25.51 -8.29 12.18
CA HIS A 313 26.37 -7.15 11.91
C HIS A 313 26.44 -6.12 13.04
N GLY A 314 25.80 -6.41 14.18
CA GLY A 314 25.85 -5.55 15.36
C GLY A 314 25.04 -4.25 15.26
N PHE A 315 24.11 -4.15 14.30
CA PHE A 315 23.17 -3.02 14.23
C PHE A 315 22.06 -3.11 15.29
N LEU A 316 21.77 -4.32 15.74
CA LEU A 316 20.86 -4.62 16.83
C LEU A 316 21.56 -5.59 17.80
N SER A 317 21.39 -5.37 19.10
CA SER A 317 21.87 -6.27 20.14
C SER A 317 20.84 -6.37 21.25
N PHE A 318 20.75 -7.53 21.86
CA PHE A 318 19.96 -7.73 23.08
C PHE A 318 20.90 -7.74 24.29
N ASP A 319 20.50 -7.02 25.33
CA ASP A 319 21.14 -7.18 26.62
C ASP A 319 20.54 -8.40 27.30
N PRO A 320 21.34 -9.26 27.96
CA PRO A 320 20.87 -10.45 28.65
C PRO A 320 19.98 -10.12 29.85
#